data_45ff90ad3108827a59543c27f86a49af
#
_entry.id   45ff90ad3108827a59543c27f86a49af
#
_cell.length_a   1.000
_cell.length_b   1.000
_cell.length_c   1.000
_cell.angle_alpha   90.00
_cell.angle_beta   90.00
_cell.angle_gamma   90.00
#
_symmetry.space_group_name_H-M   'P 1'
#
loop_
_entity.id
_entity.type
_entity.pdbx_description
1 polymer ?
#
loop_
_entity_poly.entity_id
_entity_poly.type
_entity_poly.pdbx_seq_one_letter_code
_entity_poly.pdbx_strand_id
1 'polypeptide(L)'
;MDFFQLFYQNLIATGIWEFIAVLTGIGSVWYARRESILVYPVGIISVLIYVFLFFSANLYADSAVNLFYFGMSAYGWYHWTHKNGHVETREISVNTPKEQWLAILLTFVSFVIIYGLIWLFKHNDAEYINSYVPFIDSFVTAIFVIGMWLMALKRIENWIYWIVGDFIGIPLYYSKGLAFTSVQYIVFLVIAVMGYLEWKKRWAEKHLSV
;
A
#
# COMPACT_ATOMS: atom_id res chain seq x y z
N MET A 1 16.79 -12.62 20.28
CA MET A 1 17.66 -11.94 19.29
C MET A 1 17.38 -10.46 19.42
N ASP A 2 18.42 -9.62 19.46
CA ASP A 2 18.27 -8.17 19.48
C ASP A 2 17.72 -7.66 18.13
N PHE A 3 16.97 -6.53 18.16
CA PHE A 3 16.40 -5.93 16.94
C PHE A 3 17.45 -5.68 15.86
N PHE A 4 18.60 -5.14 16.20
CA PHE A 4 19.67 -4.85 15.25
C PHE A 4 20.27 -6.10 14.62
N GLN A 5 20.42 -7.17 15.38
CA GLN A 5 20.88 -8.45 14.86
C GLN A 5 19.88 -9.05 13.87
N LEU A 6 18.59 -9.02 14.22
CA LEU A 6 17.53 -9.51 13.35
C LEU A 6 17.43 -8.68 12.04
N PHE A 7 17.48 -7.36 12.17
CA PHE A 7 17.49 -6.45 11.00
C PHE A 7 18.66 -6.74 10.08
N TYR A 8 19.87 -6.85 10.63
CA TYR A 8 21.07 -7.12 9.84
C TYR A 8 21.02 -8.48 9.13
N GLN A 9 20.51 -9.51 9.82
CA GLN A 9 20.32 -10.83 9.22
C GLN A 9 19.28 -10.79 8.08
N ASN A 10 18.15 -10.12 8.27
CA ASN A 10 17.17 -9.93 7.21
C ASN A 10 17.77 -9.18 6.02
N LEU A 11 18.51 -8.09 6.28
CA LEU A 11 19.12 -7.28 5.22
C LEU A 11 20.13 -8.08 4.37
N ILE A 12 20.96 -8.92 5.00
CA ILE A 12 21.91 -9.77 4.27
C ILE A 12 21.19 -10.88 3.49
N ALA A 13 20.10 -11.41 4.06
CA ALA A 13 19.31 -12.44 3.41
C ALA A 13 18.46 -11.89 2.24
N THR A 14 18.23 -10.58 2.19
CA THR A 14 17.47 -9.92 1.12
C THR A 14 18.18 -10.06 -0.22
N GLY A 15 17.52 -10.70 -1.18
CA GLY A 15 18.04 -10.83 -2.53
C GLY A 15 18.05 -9.50 -3.30
N ILE A 16 18.91 -9.40 -4.31
CA ILE A 16 19.04 -8.16 -5.11
C ILE A 16 17.70 -7.69 -5.70
N TRP A 17 16.84 -8.59 -6.14
CA TRP A 17 15.55 -8.26 -6.70
C TRP A 17 14.59 -7.69 -5.66
N GLU A 18 14.57 -8.27 -4.46
CA GLU A 18 13.77 -7.73 -3.36
C GLU A 18 14.28 -6.35 -2.94
N PHE A 19 15.60 -6.16 -2.89
CA PHE A 19 16.18 -4.84 -2.60
C PHE A 19 15.77 -3.78 -3.63
N ILE A 20 15.80 -4.12 -4.92
CA ILE A 20 15.32 -3.24 -6.00
C ILE A 20 13.82 -2.95 -5.82
N ALA A 21 13.01 -3.97 -5.48
CA ALA A 21 11.59 -3.78 -5.24
C ALA A 21 11.31 -2.84 -4.07
N VAL A 22 12.05 -2.96 -2.97
CA VAL A 22 11.96 -2.06 -1.81
C VAL A 22 12.29 -0.62 -2.21
N LEU A 23 13.42 -0.40 -2.89
CA LEU A 23 13.84 0.95 -3.29
C LEU A 23 12.85 1.59 -4.27
N THR A 24 12.38 0.84 -5.27
CA THR A 24 11.40 1.34 -6.23
C THR A 24 10.03 1.56 -5.57
N GLY A 25 9.64 0.74 -4.60
CA GLY A 25 8.44 0.95 -3.79
C GLY A 25 8.52 2.26 -3.00
N ILE A 26 9.60 2.50 -2.27
CA ILE A 26 9.84 3.74 -1.53
C ILE A 26 9.85 4.94 -2.49
N GLY A 27 10.54 4.82 -3.63
CA GLY A 27 10.58 5.85 -4.67
C GLY A 27 9.19 6.18 -5.22
N SER A 28 8.35 5.16 -5.44
CA SER A 28 6.96 5.33 -5.88
C SER A 28 6.14 6.17 -4.90
N VAL A 29 6.16 5.82 -3.61
CA VAL A 29 5.43 6.58 -2.58
C VAL A 29 5.96 8.01 -2.44
N TRP A 30 7.27 8.22 -2.61
CA TRP A 30 7.86 9.55 -2.65
C TRP A 30 7.35 10.39 -3.82
N TYR A 31 7.21 9.79 -5.02
CA TYR A 31 6.60 10.46 -6.19
C TYR A 31 5.11 10.71 -6.01
N ALA A 32 4.36 9.79 -5.38
CA ALA A 32 2.96 10.00 -5.03
C ALA A 32 2.76 11.24 -4.17
N ARG A 33 3.61 11.41 -3.14
CA ARG A 33 3.60 12.61 -2.29
C ARG A 33 3.73 13.90 -3.11
N ARG A 34 4.61 13.89 -4.12
CA ARG A 34 4.85 15.04 -5.00
C ARG A 34 3.80 15.21 -6.09
N GLU A 35 2.77 14.36 -6.13
CA GLU A 35 1.78 14.32 -7.21
C GLU A 35 2.41 14.05 -8.59
N SER A 36 3.57 13.41 -8.62
CA SER A 36 4.27 13.10 -9.85
C SER A 36 3.73 11.83 -10.50
N ILE A 37 3.53 11.86 -11.82
CA ILE A 37 3.11 10.69 -12.60
C ILE A 37 4.10 9.51 -12.50
N LEU A 38 5.35 9.76 -12.12
CA LEU A 38 6.38 8.74 -11.92
C LEU A 38 6.04 7.75 -10.82
N VAL A 39 5.04 8.04 -9.96
CA VAL A 39 4.51 7.08 -9.00
C VAL A 39 4.17 5.74 -9.65
N TYR A 40 3.56 5.77 -10.84
CA TYR A 40 3.09 4.56 -11.50
C TYR A 40 4.21 3.74 -12.16
N PRO A 41 5.05 4.26 -13.06
CA PRO A 41 6.11 3.44 -13.67
C PRO A 41 7.10 2.90 -12.63
N VAL A 42 7.46 3.69 -11.61
CA VAL A 42 8.37 3.26 -10.55
C VAL A 42 7.69 2.21 -9.64
N GLY A 43 6.41 2.42 -9.29
CA GLY A 43 5.64 1.45 -8.51
C GLY A 43 5.39 0.14 -9.26
N ILE A 44 5.14 0.19 -10.57
CA ILE A 44 4.96 -1.00 -11.42
C ILE A 44 6.19 -1.91 -11.37
N ILE A 45 7.41 -1.33 -11.40
CA ILE A 45 8.64 -2.12 -11.26
C ILE A 45 8.62 -2.88 -9.93
N SER A 46 8.34 -2.21 -8.83
CA SER A 46 8.28 -2.83 -7.50
C SER A 46 7.27 -3.98 -7.45
N VAL A 47 6.02 -3.72 -7.84
CA VAL A 47 4.95 -4.73 -7.72
C VAL A 47 5.17 -5.93 -8.65
N LEU A 48 5.72 -5.74 -9.86
CA LEU A 48 6.03 -6.84 -10.76
C LEU A 48 7.13 -7.75 -10.21
N ILE A 49 8.16 -7.16 -9.58
CA ILE A 49 9.21 -7.94 -8.91
C ILE A 49 8.57 -8.77 -7.77
N TYR A 50 7.71 -8.16 -6.93
CA TYR A 50 7.04 -8.88 -5.86
C TYR A 50 6.07 -9.95 -6.36
N VAL A 51 5.34 -9.72 -7.48
CA VAL A 51 4.52 -10.77 -8.12
C VAL A 51 5.38 -11.99 -8.42
N PHE A 52 6.54 -11.78 -9.06
CA PHE A 52 7.45 -12.88 -9.40
C PHE A 52 8.04 -13.57 -8.17
N LEU A 53 8.53 -12.80 -7.19
CA LEU A 53 9.14 -13.34 -5.97
C LEU A 53 8.14 -14.19 -5.17
N PHE A 54 6.93 -13.68 -4.95
CA PHE A 54 5.90 -14.38 -4.19
C PHE A 54 5.39 -15.61 -4.95
N PHE A 55 5.20 -15.50 -6.26
CA PHE A 55 4.82 -16.66 -7.08
C PHE A 55 5.85 -17.78 -7.01
N SER A 56 7.14 -17.44 -7.13
CA SER A 56 8.25 -18.39 -7.04
C SER A 56 8.39 -19.04 -5.65
N ALA A 57 7.96 -18.31 -4.60
CA ALA A 57 7.92 -18.80 -3.23
C ALA A 57 6.64 -19.57 -2.86
N ASN A 58 5.75 -19.83 -3.83
CA ASN A 58 4.42 -20.44 -3.64
C ASN A 58 3.49 -19.62 -2.71
N LEU A 59 3.74 -18.32 -2.58
CA LEU A 59 2.90 -17.37 -1.86
C LEU A 59 1.87 -16.75 -2.82
N TYR A 60 0.96 -17.56 -3.34
CA TYR A 60 0.03 -17.17 -4.41
C TYR A 60 -0.92 -16.05 -4.01
N ALA A 61 -1.34 -15.99 -2.74
CA ALA A 61 -2.21 -14.93 -2.24
C ALA A 61 -1.50 -13.56 -2.27
N ASP A 62 -0.25 -13.52 -1.81
CA ASP A 62 0.56 -12.31 -1.82
C ASP A 62 0.90 -11.86 -3.25
N SER A 63 1.17 -12.83 -4.14
CA SER A 63 1.34 -12.58 -5.57
C SER A 63 0.08 -11.98 -6.21
N ALA A 64 -1.11 -12.49 -5.88
CA ALA A 64 -2.38 -11.98 -6.37
C ALA A 64 -2.67 -10.55 -5.88
N VAL A 65 -2.35 -10.22 -4.63
CA VAL A 65 -2.46 -8.85 -4.10
C VAL A 65 -1.54 -7.90 -4.86
N ASN A 66 -0.31 -8.31 -5.15
CA ASN A 66 0.60 -7.49 -5.95
C ASN A 66 0.15 -7.34 -7.42
N LEU A 67 -0.46 -8.38 -8.00
CA LEU A 67 -1.08 -8.29 -9.32
C LEU A 67 -2.26 -7.31 -9.32
N PHE A 68 -3.05 -7.27 -8.25
CA PHE A 68 -4.07 -6.23 -8.07
C PHE A 68 -3.44 -4.84 -8.01
N TYR A 69 -2.34 -4.64 -7.27
CA TYR A 69 -1.64 -3.34 -7.23
C TYR A 69 -1.07 -2.95 -8.60
N PHE A 70 -0.61 -3.91 -9.40
CA PHE A 70 -0.24 -3.65 -10.79
C PHE A 70 -1.42 -3.13 -11.60
N GLY A 71 -2.58 -3.79 -11.55
CA GLY A 71 -3.79 -3.34 -12.23
C GLY A 71 -4.23 -1.93 -11.78
N MET A 72 -4.19 -1.66 -10.47
CA MET A 72 -4.51 -0.34 -9.92
C MET A 72 -3.47 0.72 -10.31
N SER A 73 -2.20 0.35 -10.46
CA SER A 73 -1.17 1.27 -10.96
C SER A 73 -1.44 1.65 -12.43
N ALA A 74 -1.79 0.67 -13.27
CA ALA A 74 -2.18 0.94 -14.66
C ALA A 74 -3.44 1.82 -14.75
N TYR A 75 -4.47 1.52 -13.94
CA TYR A 75 -5.68 2.30 -13.83
C TYR A 75 -5.39 3.74 -13.37
N GLY A 76 -4.61 3.92 -12.32
CA GLY A 76 -4.23 5.23 -11.81
C GLY A 76 -3.39 6.02 -12.82
N TRP A 77 -2.44 5.35 -13.50
CA TRP A 77 -1.66 5.97 -14.57
C TRP A 77 -2.57 6.51 -15.67
N TYR A 78 -3.50 5.68 -16.15
CA TYR A 78 -4.50 6.12 -17.12
C TYR A 78 -5.28 7.34 -16.60
N HIS A 79 -5.79 7.29 -15.37
CA HIS A 79 -6.57 8.36 -14.74
C HIS A 79 -5.81 9.68 -14.57
N TRP A 80 -4.51 9.61 -14.29
CA TRP A 80 -3.68 10.80 -14.08
C TRP A 80 -3.17 11.41 -15.38
N THR A 81 -3.20 10.68 -16.50
CA THR A 81 -2.70 11.15 -17.81
C THR A 81 -3.79 11.52 -18.77
N HIS A 82 -4.99 10.92 -18.67
CA HIS A 82 -6.07 11.18 -19.61
C HIS A 82 -6.94 12.33 -19.16
N LYS A 83 -7.11 13.31 -20.07
CA LYS A 83 -7.98 14.46 -19.88
C LYS A 83 -9.42 14.05 -20.15
N ASN A 84 -10.33 14.31 -19.21
CA ASN A 84 -11.75 14.21 -19.45
C ASN A 84 -12.25 15.51 -20.10
N GLY A 85 -12.20 15.59 -21.45
CA GLY A 85 -12.64 16.77 -22.20
C GLY A 85 -11.77 18.00 -22.00
N HIS A 86 -12.37 19.13 -21.63
CA HIS A 86 -11.69 20.43 -21.45
C HIS A 86 -11.08 20.63 -20.04
N VAL A 87 -11.22 19.65 -19.12
CA VAL A 87 -10.69 19.74 -17.76
C VAL A 87 -9.25 19.26 -17.76
N GLU A 88 -8.35 20.05 -17.21
CA GLU A 88 -6.97 19.67 -16.91
C GLU A 88 -6.92 18.42 -16.00
N THR A 89 -5.77 17.76 -15.96
CA THR A 89 -5.55 16.54 -15.16
C THR A 89 -6.27 16.55 -13.82
N ARG A 90 -6.83 15.39 -13.43
CA ARG A 90 -7.59 15.24 -12.16
C ARG A 90 -6.85 15.88 -11.00
N GLU A 91 -7.54 16.73 -10.26
CA GLU A 91 -7.00 17.49 -9.14
C GLU A 91 -7.10 16.74 -7.83
N ILE A 92 -6.21 17.09 -6.88
CA ILE A 92 -6.33 16.64 -5.50
C ILE A 92 -7.67 17.10 -4.92
N SER A 93 -8.40 16.18 -4.31
CA SER A 93 -9.74 16.40 -3.78
C SER A 93 -9.96 15.61 -2.49
N VAL A 94 -11.02 15.96 -1.77
CA VAL A 94 -11.48 15.23 -0.56
C VAL A 94 -12.68 14.36 -0.90
N ASN A 95 -12.87 13.27 -0.15
CA ASN A 95 -14.07 12.45 -0.29
C ASN A 95 -15.31 13.22 0.14
N THR A 96 -16.39 13.08 -0.61
CA THR A 96 -17.73 13.42 -0.11
C THR A 96 -18.13 12.43 0.99
N PRO A 97 -19.11 12.76 1.86
CA PRO A 97 -19.60 11.82 2.88
C PRO A 97 -20.05 10.47 2.29
N LYS A 98 -20.66 10.47 1.10
CA LYS A 98 -21.07 9.23 0.42
C LYS A 98 -19.87 8.40 -0.02
N GLU A 99 -18.85 9.02 -0.60
CA GLU A 99 -17.61 8.36 -1.01
C GLU A 99 -16.85 7.81 0.21
N GLN A 100 -16.86 8.55 1.32
CA GLN A 100 -16.24 8.09 2.57
C GLN A 100 -16.93 6.84 3.11
N TRP A 101 -18.26 6.81 3.15
CA TRP A 101 -19.02 5.63 3.55
C TRP A 101 -18.79 4.45 2.60
N LEU A 102 -18.72 4.72 1.29
CA LEU A 102 -18.37 3.70 0.30
C LEU A 102 -16.97 3.13 0.54
N ALA A 103 -15.98 3.98 0.81
CA ALA A 103 -14.62 3.53 1.10
C ALA A 103 -14.56 2.64 2.36
N ILE A 104 -15.28 3.01 3.43
CA ILE A 104 -15.39 2.21 4.65
C ILE A 104 -16.06 0.86 4.36
N LEU A 105 -17.17 0.86 3.62
CA LEU A 105 -17.88 -0.37 3.24
C LEU A 105 -16.98 -1.28 2.40
N LEU A 106 -16.30 -0.72 1.40
CA LEU A 106 -15.39 -1.48 0.54
C LEU A 106 -14.19 -2.04 1.34
N THR A 107 -13.69 -1.30 2.34
CA THR A 107 -12.65 -1.81 3.25
C THR A 107 -13.15 -3.03 4.02
N PHE A 108 -14.36 -2.96 4.56
CA PHE A 108 -14.97 -4.09 5.27
C PHE A 108 -15.18 -5.30 4.35
N VAL A 109 -15.71 -5.08 3.15
CA VAL A 109 -15.93 -6.15 2.16
C VAL A 109 -14.60 -6.77 1.74
N SER A 110 -13.58 -5.95 1.46
CA SER A 110 -12.23 -6.43 1.12
C SER A 110 -11.63 -7.24 2.27
N PHE A 111 -11.78 -6.78 3.51
CA PHE A 111 -11.34 -7.52 4.69
C PHE A 111 -11.98 -8.90 4.78
N VAL A 112 -13.29 -8.99 4.64
CA VAL A 112 -14.02 -10.29 4.69
C VAL A 112 -13.57 -11.23 3.58
N ILE A 113 -13.40 -10.71 2.36
CA ILE A 113 -12.92 -11.50 1.22
C ILE A 113 -11.50 -12.01 1.47
N ILE A 114 -10.57 -11.13 1.86
CA ILE A 114 -9.15 -11.48 2.08
C ILE A 114 -9.03 -12.48 3.24
N TYR A 115 -9.72 -12.24 4.34
CA TYR A 115 -9.73 -13.15 5.49
C TYR A 115 -10.28 -14.53 5.12
N GLY A 116 -11.38 -14.56 4.35
CA GLY A 116 -11.96 -15.80 3.83
C GLY A 116 -11.01 -16.55 2.89
N LEU A 117 -10.28 -15.85 2.02
CA LEU A 117 -9.27 -16.44 1.16
C LEU A 117 -8.09 -17.00 1.95
N ILE A 118 -7.59 -16.25 2.95
CA ILE A 118 -6.54 -16.75 3.84
C ILE A 118 -6.99 -18.02 4.54
N TRP A 119 -8.21 -18.03 5.10
CA TRP A 119 -8.76 -19.22 5.74
C TRP A 119 -8.85 -20.39 4.77
N LEU A 120 -9.35 -20.17 3.55
CA LEU A 120 -9.51 -21.21 2.54
C LEU A 120 -8.18 -21.86 2.13
N PHE A 121 -7.13 -21.05 1.95
CA PHE A 121 -5.83 -21.54 1.46
C PHE A 121 -4.86 -21.98 2.56
N LYS A 122 -5.01 -21.45 3.80
CA LYS A 122 -4.09 -21.71 4.90
C LYS A 122 -4.72 -22.43 6.11
N HIS A 123 -5.95 -22.96 5.98
CA HIS A 123 -6.63 -23.64 7.10
C HIS A 123 -5.86 -24.88 7.63
N ASN A 124 -4.95 -25.45 6.86
CA ASN A 124 -4.10 -26.55 7.28
C ASN A 124 -2.90 -26.11 8.15
N ASP A 125 -2.58 -24.82 8.16
CA ASP A 125 -1.56 -24.24 9.06
C ASP A 125 -2.25 -23.79 10.34
N ALA A 126 -2.39 -24.73 11.28
CA ALA A 126 -3.11 -24.50 12.53
C ALA A 126 -2.44 -23.43 13.41
N GLU A 127 -1.11 -23.31 13.40
CA GLU A 127 -0.38 -22.30 14.16
C GLU A 127 -0.69 -20.91 13.63
N TYR A 128 -0.66 -20.72 12.33
CA TYR A 128 -0.98 -19.45 11.68
C TYR A 128 -2.45 -19.07 11.87
N ILE A 129 -3.38 -19.97 11.56
CA ILE A 129 -4.83 -19.70 11.59
C ILE A 129 -5.37 -19.41 12.99
N ASN A 130 -4.82 -20.07 14.02
CA ASN A 130 -5.23 -19.85 15.42
C ASN A 130 -4.55 -18.63 16.08
N SER A 131 -3.66 -17.96 15.37
CA SER A 131 -3.04 -16.72 15.83
C SER A 131 -3.86 -15.49 15.46
N TYR A 132 -3.48 -14.33 15.99
CA TYR A 132 -4.07 -13.04 15.58
C TYR A 132 -3.59 -12.54 14.20
N VAL A 133 -2.54 -13.16 13.65
CA VAL A 133 -1.83 -12.70 12.45
C VAL A 133 -2.75 -12.66 11.23
N PRO A 134 -3.56 -13.69 10.88
CA PRO A 134 -4.43 -13.65 9.71
C PRO A 134 -5.44 -12.51 9.74
N PHE A 135 -5.97 -12.21 10.94
CA PHE A 135 -6.94 -11.12 11.12
C PHE A 135 -6.29 -9.77 10.85
N ILE A 136 -5.12 -9.50 11.46
CA ILE A 136 -4.43 -8.22 11.28
C ILE A 136 -3.87 -8.08 9.85
N ASP A 137 -3.31 -9.14 9.27
CA ASP A 137 -2.84 -9.18 7.89
C ASP A 137 -3.96 -8.82 6.90
N SER A 138 -5.13 -9.46 7.05
CA SER A 138 -6.28 -9.19 6.19
C SER A 138 -6.78 -7.76 6.33
N PHE A 139 -6.78 -7.23 7.54
CA PHE A 139 -7.21 -5.85 7.81
C PHE A 139 -6.26 -4.83 7.19
N VAL A 140 -4.96 -5.00 7.38
CA VAL A 140 -3.92 -4.13 6.78
C VAL A 140 -3.98 -4.19 5.26
N THR A 141 -4.10 -5.39 4.69
CA THR A 141 -4.21 -5.56 3.23
C THR A 141 -5.47 -4.88 2.69
N ALA A 142 -6.62 -5.02 3.36
CA ALA A 142 -7.86 -4.36 2.95
C ALA A 142 -7.74 -2.83 2.97
N ILE A 143 -7.10 -2.28 4.00
CA ILE A 143 -6.79 -0.85 4.10
C ILE A 143 -5.94 -0.40 2.90
N PHE A 144 -4.88 -1.13 2.56
CA PHE A 144 -4.00 -0.77 1.45
C PHE A 144 -4.68 -0.88 0.08
N VAL A 145 -5.53 -1.89 -0.12
CA VAL A 145 -6.35 -2.04 -1.34
C VAL A 145 -7.19 -0.78 -1.58
N ILE A 146 -7.86 -0.27 -0.55
CA ILE A 146 -8.69 0.93 -0.66
C ILE A 146 -7.83 2.20 -0.71
N GLY A 147 -6.73 2.27 0.03
CA GLY A 147 -5.75 3.35 -0.07
C GLY A 147 -5.24 3.53 -1.51
N MET A 148 -4.90 2.42 -2.19
CA MET A 148 -4.45 2.43 -3.58
C MET A 148 -5.54 2.92 -4.54
N TRP A 149 -6.81 2.52 -4.35
CA TRP A 149 -7.93 3.01 -5.13
C TRP A 149 -8.15 4.51 -4.92
N LEU A 150 -8.15 5.00 -3.68
CA LEU A 150 -8.29 6.43 -3.36
C LEU A 150 -7.12 7.26 -3.91
N MET A 151 -5.89 6.72 -3.91
CA MET A 151 -4.73 7.35 -4.52
C MET A 151 -4.90 7.50 -6.04
N ALA A 152 -5.38 6.47 -6.73
CA ALA A 152 -5.67 6.53 -8.16
C ALA A 152 -6.71 7.62 -8.48
N LEU A 153 -7.63 7.89 -7.54
CA LEU A 153 -8.64 8.94 -7.63
C LEU A 153 -8.14 10.31 -7.14
N LYS A 154 -6.89 10.47 -6.71
CA LYS A 154 -6.30 11.67 -6.09
C LYS A 154 -7.09 12.18 -4.87
N ARG A 155 -7.61 11.26 -4.05
CA ARG A 155 -8.30 11.60 -2.81
C ARG A 155 -7.30 11.72 -1.66
N ILE A 156 -7.36 12.83 -0.88
CA ILE A 156 -6.44 13.08 0.26
C ILE A 156 -6.51 11.95 1.28
N GLU A 157 -7.69 11.37 1.47
CA GLU A 157 -7.94 10.30 2.40
C GLU A 157 -7.10 9.05 2.14
N ASN A 158 -6.58 8.84 0.93
CA ASN A 158 -5.65 7.74 0.65
C ASN A 158 -4.50 7.71 1.66
N TRP A 159 -3.97 8.87 2.03
CA TRP A 159 -2.86 8.99 2.97
C TRP A 159 -3.23 8.51 4.38
N ILE A 160 -4.49 8.73 4.81
CA ILE A 160 -4.98 8.23 6.10
C ILE A 160 -4.97 6.70 6.11
N TYR A 161 -5.40 6.07 5.00
CA TYR A 161 -5.34 4.61 4.84
C TYR A 161 -3.90 4.10 4.91
N TRP A 162 -2.95 4.74 4.22
CA TRP A 162 -1.54 4.39 4.29
C TRP A 162 -0.97 4.57 5.70
N ILE A 163 -1.24 5.70 6.38
CA ILE A 163 -0.77 5.94 7.74
C ILE A 163 -1.27 4.88 8.71
N VAL A 164 -2.57 4.53 8.66
CA VAL A 164 -3.15 3.52 9.55
C VAL A 164 -2.58 2.13 9.25
N GLY A 165 -2.49 1.76 7.96
CA GLY A 165 -1.95 0.47 7.55
C GLY A 165 -0.48 0.31 7.91
N ASP A 166 0.35 1.33 7.64
CA ASP A 166 1.77 1.30 7.99
C ASP A 166 1.98 1.23 9.49
N PHE A 167 1.24 2.02 10.28
CA PHE A 167 1.33 2.03 11.74
C PHE A 167 1.03 0.64 12.35
N ILE A 168 0.02 -0.07 11.82
CA ILE A 168 -0.32 -1.44 12.25
C ILE A 168 0.69 -2.44 11.68
N GLY A 169 1.17 -2.22 10.46
CA GLY A 169 2.12 -3.09 9.78
C GLY A 169 3.48 -3.17 10.49
N ILE A 170 3.97 -2.07 11.06
CA ILE A 170 5.26 -2.03 11.76
C ILE A 170 5.38 -3.13 12.82
N PRO A 171 4.54 -3.19 13.87
CA PRO A 171 4.63 -4.25 14.87
C PRO A 171 4.25 -5.63 14.31
N LEU A 172 3.35 -5.71 13.33
CA LEU A 172 2.97 -6.96 12.70
C LEU A 172 4.17 -7.63 12.01
N TYR A 173 4.90 -6.91 11.16
CA TYR A 173 6.05 -7.47 10.46
C TYR A 173 7.21 -7.76 11.39
N TYR A 174 7.40 -6.94 12.43
CA TYR A 174 8.38 -7.24 13.47
C TYR A 174 8.06 -8.55 14.20
N SER A 175 6.79 -8.79 14.56
CA SER A 175 6.36 -10.03 15.23
C SER A 175 6.54 -11.29 14.36
N LYS A 176 6.52 -11.12 13.03
CA LYS A 176 6.82 -12.17 12.04
C LYS A 176 8.33 -12.42 11.85
N GLY A 177 9.20 -11.73 12.58
CA GLY A 177 10.65 -11.81 12.39
C GLY A 177 11.18 -11.05 11.18
N LEU A 178 10.37 -10.19 10.55
CA LEU A 178 10.69 -9.42 9.35
C LEU A 178 11.09 -7.98 9.72
N ALA A 179 12.20 -7.84 10.48
CA ALA A 179 12.64 -6.53 10.97
C ALA A 179 13.01 -5.55 9.85
N PHE A 180 13.58 -6.02 8.74
CA PHE A 180 13.88 -5.17 7.57
C PHE A 180 12.60 -4.60 6.95
N THR A 181 11.57 -5.42 6.77
CA THR A 181 10.25 -4.98 6.29
C THR A 181 9.60 -4.02 7.29
N SER A 182 9.71 -4.28 8.59
CA SER A 182 9.19 -3.35 9.63
C SER A 182 9.83 -1.95 9.50
N VAL A 183 11.14 -1.86 9.26
CA VAL A 183 11.82 -0.59 9.00
C VAL A 183 11.33 0.06 7.70
N GLN A 184 11.10 -0.71 6.64
CA GLN A 184 10.50 -0.20 5.40
C GLN A 184 9.13 0.46 5.66
N TYR A 185 8.29 -0.14 6.50
CA TYR A 185 6.99 0.43 6.89
C TYR A 185 7.13 1.71 7.72
N ILE A 186 8.18 1.85 8.55
CA ILE A 186 8.49 3.13 9.21
C ILE A 186 8.79 4.21 8.16
N VAL A 187 9.56 3.90 7.13
CA VAL A 187 9.86 4.84 6.04
C VAL A 187 8.58 5.22 5.28
N PHE A 188 7.71 4.24 4.97
CA PHE A 188 6.42 4.50 4.34
C PHE A 188 5.53 5.38 5.20
N LEU A 189 5.42 5.11 6.50
CA LEU A 189 4.65 5.91 7.45
C LEU A 189 5.10 7.38 7.44
N VAL A 190 6.41 7.62 7.49
CA VAL A 190 6.97 8.99 7.44
C VAL A 190 6.58 9.68 6.13
N ILE A 191 6.75 9.00 4.98
CA ILE A 191 6.38 9.57 3.67
C ILE A 191 4.87 9.79 3.58
N ALA A 192 4.05 8.89 4.13
CA ALA A 192 2.58 9.01 4.11
C ALA A 192 2.10 10.21 4.93
N VAL A 193 2.67 10.45 6.11
CA VAL A 193 2.38 11.67 6.90
C VAL A 193 2.78 12.93 6.13
N MET A 194 3.97 12.94 5.52
CA MET A 194 4.42 14.07 4.68
C MET A 194 3.50 14.26 3.47
N GLY A 195 3.05 13.17 2.83
CA GLY A 195 2.13 13.20 1.70
C GLY A 195 0.76 13.78 2.07
N TYR A 196 0.21 13.37 3.22
CA TYR A 196 -1.03 13.92 3.74
C TYR A 196 -0.94 15.43 3.94
N LEU A 197 0.12 15.90 4.61
CA LEU A 197 0.31 17.32 4.88
C LEU A 197 0.50 18.13 3.59
N GLU A 198 1.27 17.60 2.64
CA GLU A 198 1.53 18.28 1.37
C GLU A 198 0.27 18.34 0.49
N TRP A 199 -0.48 17.24 0.35
CA TRP A 199 -1.72 17.24 -0.44
C TRP A 199 -2.81 18.09 0.19
N LYS A 200 -2.92 18.08 1.52
CA LYS A 200 -3.86 18.95 2.25
C LYS A 200 -3.52 20.42 2.04
N LYS A 201 -2.23 20.79 2.08
CA LYS A 201 -1.76 22.16 1.82
C LYS A 201 -2.12 22.60 0.39
N ARG A 202 -1.78 21.80 -0.63
CA ARG A 202 -2.09 22.12 -2.03
C ARG A 202 -3.59 22.27 -2.28
N TRP A 203 -4.39 21.41 -1.68
CA TRP A 203 -5.83 21.50 -1.77
C TRP A 203 -6.36 22.79 -1.14
N ALA A 204 -5.88 23.15 0.05
CA ALA A 204 -6.29 24.35 0.76
C ALA A 204 -5.87 25.64 0.01
N GLU A 205 -4.65 25.71 -0.51
CA GLU A 205 -4.16 26.84 -1.31
C GLU A 205 -5.05 27.11 -2.53
N LYS A 206 -5.58 26.06 -3.16
CA LYS A 206 -6.44 26.20 -4.33
C LYS A 206 -7.88 26.61 -3.98
N HIS A 207 -8.41 26.20 -2.83
CA HIS A 207 -9.82 26.40 -2.47
C HIS A 207 -10.05 27.53 -1.47
N LEU A 208 -9.02 28.02 -0.77
CA LEU A 208 -9.12 29.06 0.24
C LEU A 208 -8.48 30.40 -0.20
N SER A 209 -7.85 30.43 -1.38
CA SER A 209 -7.23 31.65 -1.95
C SER A 209 -8.16 32.42 -2.92
N VAL A 210 -9.48 32.15 -2.84
CA VAL A 210 -10.52 32.89 -3.61
C VAL A 210 -11.26 33.86 -2.72
#